data_d152f36d676492940656ac48281addcc
#
_entry.id   d152f36d676492940656ac48281addcc
#
_cell.length_a   1.000
_cell.length_b   1.000
_cell.length_c   1.000
_cell.angle_alpha   90.00
_cell.angle_beta   90.00
_cell.angle_gamma   90.00
#
_symmetry.space_group_name_H-M   'P 1'
#
loop_
_entity.id
_entity.type
_entity.pdbx_description
1 polymer ?
#
loop_
_entity_poly.entity_id
_entity_poly.type
_entity_poly.pdbx_seq_one_letter_code
_entity_poly.pdbx_strand_id
1 'polypeptide(L)'
;DPISIDDYYALAGIFKSSRVMLSYRVDSKWNSRALGPLDLERRLEHLEQELNRLDEALVLGNFIGREEEKKRVATELDQVREAYAQVPKAMASQEGQVEDLQVFLRGNHLIRGRLAARRFPRLLSAAQDVALPRNESGRRQFAAWLTQEQHPLTARVMVNRIWQGHFVHGLVRSVDNFGRLGQRPTNQP
;
A
#
# COMPACT_ATOMS: atom_id res chain seq x y z
N ASP A 1 24.40 13.55 6.86
CA ASP A 1 23.12 13.34 6.21
C ASP A 1 22.02 13.76 7.21
N PRO A 2 21.11 14.68 6.85
CA PRO A 2 20.05 15.13 7.75
C PRO A 2 18.95 14.07 7.99
N ILE A 3 18.87 13.07 7.13
CA ILE A 3 17.98 11.93 7.30
C ILE A 3 18.74 10.82 8.01
N SER A 4 18.27 10.44 9.19
CA SER A 4 18.91 9.41 9.98
C SER A 4 18.68 8.00 9.42
N ILE A 5 19.57 7.07 9.76
CA ILE A 5 19.38 5.66 9.41
C ILE A 5 18.06 5.11 10.01
N ASP A 6 17.66 5.61 11.16
CA ASP A 6 16.38 5.24 11.78
C ASP A 6 15.19 5.71 10.96
N ASP A 7 15.24 6.91 10.37
CA ASP A 7 14.17 7.42 9.50
C ASP A 7 14.05 6.59 8.22
N TYR A 8 15.18 6.13 7.69
CA TYR A 8 15.19 5.22 6.54
C TYR A 8 14.48 3.90 6.86
N TYR A 9 14.86 3.22 7.95
CA TYR A 9 14.25 1.95 8.31
C TYR A 9 12.80 2.11 8.81
N ALA A 10 12.48 3.21 9.46
CA ALA A 10 11.11 3.52 9.85
C ALA A 10 10.18 3.68 8.64
N LEU A 11 10.62 4.42 7.61
CA LEU A 11 9.89 4.56 6.36
C LEU A 11 9.84 3.22 5.58
N ALA A 12 10.95 2.49 5.52
CA ALA A 12 11.01 1.18 4.88
C ALA A 12 10.05 0.17 5.54
N GLY A 13 9.83 0.25 6.85
CA GLY A 13 8.87 -0.58 7.58
C GLY A 13 7.43 -0.41 7.08
N ILE A 14 7.03 0.80 6.66
CA ILE A 14 5.71 1.06 6.07
C ILE A 14 5.53 0.25 4.78
N PHE A 15 6.54 0.24 3.91
CA PHE A 15 6.50 -0.50 2.64
C PHE A 15 6.66 -2.00 2.85
N LYS A 16 7.52 -2.43 3.77
CA LYS A 16 7.70 -3.84 4.14
C LYS A 16 6.42 -4.47 4.69
N SER A 17 5.62 -3.68 5.40
CA SER A 17 4.30 -4.07 5.90
C SER A 17 3.23 -4.16 4.80
N SER A 18 3.62 -4.05 3.53
CA SER A 18 2.73 -4.10 2.37
C SER A 18 3.00 -5.34 1.53
N ARG A 19 1.95 -5.90 0.96
CA ARG A 19 2.04 -7.05 0.07
C ARG A 19 1.63 -6.66 -1.34
N VAL A 20 2.55 -6.83 -2.30
CA VAL A 20 2.31 -6.49 -3.72
C VAL A 20 2.03 -7.76 -4.53
N MET A 21 2.55 -8.90 -4.07
CA MET A 21 2.44 -10.17 -4.77
C MET A 21 1.77 -11.22 -3.89
N LEU A 22 0.93 -12.05 -4.49
CA LEU A 22 0.32 -13.22 -3.83
C LEU A 22 1.36 -14.33 -3.61
N SER A 23 2.29 -14.49 -4.55
CA SER A 23 3.33 -15.49 -4.50
C SER A 23 4.63 -14.94 -5.11
N TYR A 24 5.76 -15.29 -4.48
CA TYR A 24 7.12 -14.99 -4.97
C TYR A 24 7.80 -16.23 -5.60
N ARG A 25 7.03 -17.27 -5.91
CA ARG A 25 7.52 -18.47 -6.59
C ARG A 25 7.70 -18.23 -8.07
N VAL A 26 8.13 -19.24 -8.82
CA VAL A 26 8.34 -19.19 -10.28
C VAL A 26 7.12 -18.63 -11.01
N ASP A 27 5.90 -18.96 -10.56
CA ASP A 27 4.65 -18.40 -11.04
C ASP A 27 4.23 -17.19 -10.17
N SER A 28 5.03 -16.13 -10.22
CA SER A 28 4.75 -14.92 -9.47
C SER A 28 3.43 -14.30 -9.88
N LYS A 29 2.47 -14.23 -8.96
CA LYS A 29 1.16 -13.61 -9.17
C LYS A 29 1.07 -12.30 -8.42
N TRP A 30 0.70 -11.24 -9.13
CA TRP A 30 0.44 -9.93 -8.54
C TRP A 30 -0.89 -9.93 -7.79
N ASN A 31 -0.96 -9.18 -6.72
CA ASN A 31 -2.25 -8.78 -6.18
C ASN A 31 -2.94 -7.90 -7.21
N SER A 32 -4.15 -8.26 -7.57
CA SER A 32 -4.97 -7.48 -8.49
C SER A 32 -6.28 -7.09 -7.83
N ARG A 33 -6.79 -5.93 -8.16
CA ARG A 33 -8.07 -5.43 -7.71
C ARG A 33 -8.92 -5.02 -8.92
N ALA A 34 -10.19 -5.34 -8.88
CA ALA A 34 -11.11 -4.96 -9.92
C ALA A 34 -11.29 -3.43 -9.97
N LEU A 35 -11.31 -2.86 -11.19
CA LEU A 35 -11.59 -1.45 -11.45
C LEU A 35 -13.09 -1.21 -11.68
N GLY A 36 -13.94 -2.07 -11.15
CA GLY A 36 -15.38 -2.02 -11.29
C GLY A 36 -16.10 -1.51 -10.03
N PRO A 37 -17.43 -1.55 -10.05
CA PRO A 37 -18.22 -1.22 -8.89
C PRO A 37 -17.82 -2.08 -7.69
N LEU A 38 -17.60 -1.44 -6.55
CA LEU A 38 -17.24 -2.11 -5.29
C LEU A 38 -18.29 -3.14 -4.83
N ASP A 39 -19.50 -3.02 -5.36
CA ASP A 39 -20.62 -3.90 -5.01
C ASP A 39 -20.40 -5.35 -5.45
N LEU A 40 -19.78 -5.58 -6.62
CA LEU A 40 -19.45 -6.93 -7.09
C LEU A 40 -18.40 -7.61 -6.21
N GLU A 41 -17.37 -6.88 -5.81
CA GLU A 41 -16.32 -7.41 -4.92
C GLU A 41 -16.90 -7.77 -3.55
N ARG A 42 -17.69 -6.88 -2.97
CA ARG A 42 -18.39 -7.13 -1.69
C ARG A 42 -19.37 -8.28 -1.77
N ARG A 43 -20.11 -8.39 -2.88
CA ARG A 43 -21.07 -9.48 -3.08
C ARG A 43 -20.36 -10.83 -3.17
N LEU A 44 -19.23 -10.87 -3.89
CA LEU A 44 -18.40 -12.06 -4.01
C LEU A 44 -17.86 -12.51 -2.64
N GLU A 45 -17.27 -11.58 -1.87
CA GLU A 45 -16.78 -11.87 -0.51
C GLU A 45 -17.90 -12.37 0.42
N HIS A 46 -19.07 -11.75 0.34
CA HIS A 46 -20.23 -12.16 1.15
C HIS A 46 -20.69 -13.58 0.82
N LEU A 47 -20.85 -13.91 -0.48
CA LEU A 47 -21.29 -15.23 -0.92
C LEU A 47 -20.24 -16.31 -0.60
N GLU A 48 -18.95 -16.02 -0.68
CA GLU A 48 -17.88 -16.94 -0.26
C GLU A 48 -17.93 -17.22 1.26
N GLN A 49 -18.16 -16.19 2.07
CA GLN A 49 -18.33 -16.38 3.53
C GLN A 49 -19.59 -17.18 3.87
N GLU A 50 -20.69 -16.92 3.17
CA GLU A 50 -21.95 -17.64 3.36
C GLU A 50 -21.82 -19.13 2.98
N LEU A 51 -21.16 -19.42 1.85
CA LEU A 51 -20.87 -20.78 1.42
C LEU A 51 -20.03 -21.53 2.46
N ASN A 52 -18.96 -20.90 2.97
CA ASN A 52 -18.12 -21.49 4.01
C ASN A 52 -18.90 -21.78 5.30
N ARG A 53 -19.80 -20.89 5.72
CA ARG A 53 -20.67 -21.11 6.90
C ARG A 53 -21.61 -22.27 6.70
N LEU A 54 -22.18 -22.43 5.49
CA LEU A 54 -23.05 -23.55 5.16
C LEU A 54 -22.26 -24.86 5.15
N ASP A 55 -21.04 -24.87 4.65
CA ASP A 55 -20.15 -26.02 4.66
C ASP A 55 -19.80 -26.47 6.08
N GLU A 56 -19.41 -25.55 6.95
CA GLU A 56 -19.15 -25.84 8.37
C GLU A 56 -20.37 -26.39 9.07
N ALA A 57 -21.54 -25.81 8.79
CA ALA A 57 -22.80 -26.29 9.40
C ALA A 57 -23.23 -27.67 8.93
N LEU A 58 -22.94 -28.02 7.67
CA LEU A 58 -23.19 -29.38 7.13
C LEU A 58 -22.25 -30.40 7.78
N VAL A 59 -20.99 -30.05 7.99
CA VAL A 59 -20.04 -30.93 8.71
C VAL A 59 -20.48 -31.20 10.15
N LEU A 60 -21.14 -30.25 10.80
CA LEU A 60 -21.69 -30.41 12.16
C LEU A 60 -23.01 -31.19 12.23
N GLY A 61 -23.49 -31.75 11.11
CA GLY A 61 -24.66 -32.65 11.08
C GLY A 61 -26.03 -31.96 10.99
N ASN A 62 -26.06 -30.68 10.59
CA ASN A 62 -27.31 -29.92 10.46
C ASN A 62 -27.76 -29.88 8.99
N PHE A 63 -28.43 -30.94 8.51
CA PHE A 63 -28.70 -31.19 7.08
C PHE A 63 -29.99 -30.58 6.54
N ILE A 64 -31.00 -30.28 7.38
CA ILE A 64 -32.36 -29.95 6.93
C ILE A 64 -32.35 -28.61 6.16
N GLY A 65 -32.64 -28.67 4.84
CA GLY A 65 -32.79 -27.53 3.94
C GLY A 65 -31.51 -26.83 3.54
N ARG A 66 -30.35 -27.17 4.13
CA ARG A 66 -29.09 -26.47 3.89
C ARG A 66 -28.34 -26.90 2.61
N GLU A 67 -28.60 -28.10 2.13
CA GLU A 67 -28.02 -28.51 0.83
C GLU A 67 -28.63 -27.74 -0.34
N GLU A 68 -29.93 -27.46 -0.30
CA GLU A 68 -30.58 -26.65 -1.32
C GLU A 68 -30.15 -25.19 -1.24
N GLU A 69 -30.00 -24.64 -0.04
CA GLU A 69 -29.50 -23.32 0.20
C GLU A 69 -28.05 -23.19 -0.29
N LYS A 70 -27.18 -24.15 0.00
CA LYS A 70 -25.81 -24.22 -0.50
C LYS A 70 -25.75 -24.24 -2.02
N LYS A 71 -26.61 -25.04 -2.69
CA LYS A 71 -26.67 -25.05 -4.16
C LYS A 71 -27.06 -23.69 -4.73
N ARG A 72 -28.03 -23.01 -4.12
CA ARG A 72 -28.44 -21.67 -4.55
C ARG A 72 -27.30 -20.64 -4.39
N VAL A 73 -26.65 -20.62 -3.24
CA VAL A 73 -25.51 -19.75 -2.96
C VAL A 73 -24.35 -20.05 -3.91
N ALA A 74 -24.05 -21.32 -4.17
CA ALA A 74 -23.01 -21.72 -5.12
C ALA A 74 -23.30 -21.24 -6.55
N THR A 75 -24.56 -21.39 -7.01
CA THR A 75 -24.97 -20.93 -8.34
C THR A 75 -24.87 -19.41 -8.46
N GLU A 76 -25.31 -18.67 -7.44
CA GLU A 76 -25.18 -17.21 -7.42
C GLU A 76 -23.71 -16.77 -7.39
N LEU A 77 -22.89 -17.48 -6.61
CA LEU A 77 -21.45 -17.23 -6.55
C LEU A 77 -20.78 -17.40 -7.91
N ASP A 78 -21.13 -18.44 -8.66
CA ASP A 78 -20.58 -18.67 -10.00
C ASP A 78 -20.98 -17.56 -10.98
N GLN A 79 -22.23 -17.08 -10.93
CA GLN A 79 -22.69 -15.94 -11.75
C GLN A 79 -21.93 -14.67 -11.42
N VAL A 80 -21.74 -14.39 -10.12
CA VAL A 80 -20.99 -13.21 -9.66
C VAL A 80 -19.50 -13.34 -10.04
N ARG A 81 -18.92 -14.53 -9.97
CA ARG A 81 -17.54 -14.79 -10.42
C ARG A 81 -17.34 -14.57 -11.91
N GLU A 82 -18.28 -15.00 -12.74
CA GLU A 82 -18.25 -14.75 -14.18
C GLU A 82 -18.31 -13.24 -14.47
N ALA A 83 -19.24 -12.52 -13.83
CA ALA A 83 -19.35 -11.08 -13.96
C ALA A 83 -18.06 -10.37 -13.50
N TYR A 84 -17.49 -10.79 -12.36
CA TYR A 84 -16.25 -10.25 -11.81
C TYR A 84 -15.03 -10.54 -12.68
N ALA A 85 -15.02 -11.68 -13.39
CA ALA A 85 -13.93 -12.05 -14.30
C ALA A 85 -13.82 -11.11 -15.50
N GLN A 86 -14.94 -10.52 -15.94
CA GLN A 86 -14.99 -9.56 -17.04
C GLN A 86 -14.58 -8.14 -16.65
N VAL A 87 -14.50 -7.85 -15.34
CA VAL A 87 -14.10 -6.51 -14.87
C VAL A 87 -12.61 -6.31 -15.08
N PRO A 88 -12.18 -5.20 -15.70
CA PRO A 88 -10.76 -4.86 -15.79
C PRO A 88 -10.11 -4.84 -14.40
N LYS A 89 -8.91 -5.37 -14.30
CA LYS A 89 -8.17 -5.45 -13.03
C LYS A 89 -6.87 -4.65 -13.12
N ALA A 90 -6.52 -3.97 -12.04
CA ALA A 90 -5.23 -3.31 -11.88
C ALA A 90 -4.41 -4.01 -10.81
N MET A 91 -3.08 -3.95 -10.94
CA MET A 91 -2.18 -4.35 -9.87
C MET A 91 -2.42 -3.47 -8.64
N ALA A 92 -2.52 -4.07 -7.48
CA ALA A 92 -2.78 -3.38 -6.23
C ALA A 92 -1.86 -3.88 -5.11
N SER A 93 -1.58 -3.01 -4.17
CA SER A 93 -0.92 -3.40 -2.93
C SER A 93 -1.98 -3.63 -1.85
N GLN A 94 -1.76 -4.66 -1.04
CA GLN A 94 -2.59 -5.00 0.11
C GLN A 94 -1.80 -4.82 1.40
N GLU A 95 -2.50 -4.79 2.54
CA GLU A 95 -1.86 -4.89 3.85
C GLU A 95 -1.18 -6.26 3.96
N GLY A 96 0.08 -6.25 4.37
CA GLY A 96 0.85 -7.45 4.67
C GLY A 96 0.93 -7.72 6.17
N GLN A 97 1.93 -8.48 6.57
CA GLN A 97 2.27 -8.60 7.98
C GLN A 97 2.87 -7.26 8.45
N VAL A 98 2.18 -6.61 9.35
CA VAL A 98 2.61 -5.31 9.88
C VAL A 98 3.77 -5.50 10.84
N GLU A 99 4.92 -4.92 10.49
CA GLU A 99 6.14 -5.05 11.29
C GLU A 99 6.98 -3.77 11.28
N ASP A 100 7.62 -3.51 12.41
CA ASP A 100 8.67 -2.50 12.51
C ASP A 100 10.03 -3.15 12.16
N LEU A 101 10.86 -2.45 11.40
CA LEU A 101 12.13 -2.99 10.95
C LEU A 101 13.27 -2.71 11.96
N GLN A 102 14.18 -3.66 12.07
CA GLN A 102 15.45 -3.45 12.76
C GLN A 102 16.49 -2.84 11.80
N VAL A 103 17.28 -1.93 12.32
CA VAL A 103 18.41 -1.35 11.57
C VAL A 103 19.43 -2.45 11.28
N PHE A 104 19.78 -2.67 10.01
CA PHE A 104 20.81 -3.63 9.63
C PHE A 104 22.20 -3.00 9.81
N LEU A 105 22.98 -3.55 10.75
CA LEU A 105 24.32 -3.03 11.04
C LEU A 105 25.23 -3.21 9.83
N ARG A 106 25.83 -2.13 9.35
CA ARG A 106 26.67 -2.09 8.15
C ARG A 106 25.98 -2.65 6.90
N GLY A 107 24.64 -2.53 6.82
CA GLY A 107 23.86 -3.06 5.70
C GLY A 107 23.67 -4.57 5.69
N ASN A 108 24.19 -5.31 6.68
CA ASN A 108 24.07 -6.77 6.74
C ASN A 108 22.72 -7.17 7.38
N HIS A 109 21.83 -7.77 6.59
CA HIS A 109 20.51 -8.21 7.04
C HIS A 109 20.53 -9.30 8.10
N LEU A 110 21.64 -10.01 8.27
CA LEU A 110 21.83 -11.03 9.30
C LEU A 110 22.21 -10.42 10.66
N ILE A 111 22.77 -9.20 10.67
CA ILE A 111 23.17 -8.52 11.89
C ILE A 111 22.20 -7.39 12.18
N ARG A 112 21.22 -7.69 13.02
CA ARG A 112 20.14 -6.79 13.34
C ARG A 112 20.48 -5.95 14.58
N GLY A 113 20.29 -4.63 14.44
CA GLY A 113 20.48 -3.66 15.53
C GLY A 113 19.14 -3.27 16.20
N ARG A 114 19.06 -2.01 16.62
CA ARG A 114 17.87 -1.48 17.28
C ARG A 114 16.64 -1.48 16.37
N LEU A 115 15.47 -1.56 16.97
CA LEU A 115 14.19 -1.45 16.29
C LEU A 115 13.93 0.00 15.88
N ALA A 116 13.54 0.22 14.63
CA ALA A 116 13.08 1.49 14.09
C ALA A 116 11.56 1.42 13.90
N ALA A 117 10.81 1.97 14.84
CA ALA A 117 9.36 2.03 14.74
C ALA A 117 8.94 2.82 13.48
N ARG A 118 7.93 2.35 12.78
CA ARG A 118 7.41 2.97 11.55
C ARG A 118 6.98 4.41 11.83
N ARG A 119 7.50 5.33 11.06
CA ARG A 119 7.17 6.76 11.10
C ARG A 119 7.60 7.45 9.82
N PHE A 120 7.20 8.71 9.67
CA PHE A 120 7.69 9.57 8.59
C PHE A 120 9.05 10.16 8.94
N PRO A 121 9.84 10.62 7.93
CA PRO A 121 11.12 11.26 8.18
C PRO A 121 10.96 12.51 9.07
N ARG A 122 11.67 12.54 10.19
CA ARG A 122 11.54 13.61 11.19
C ARG A 122 11.84 14.99 10.63
N LEU A 123 12.83 15.09 9.74
CA LEU A 123 13.20 16.33 9.08
C LEU A 123 12.03 17.01 8.35
N LEU A 124 11.11 16.22 7.78
CA LEU A 124 9.99 16.69 6.98
C LEU A 124 8.67 16.74 7.74
N SER A 125 8.62 16.18 8.95
CA SER A 125 7.38 16.04 9.72
C SER A 125 7.08 17.22 10.65
N ALA A 126 7.90 18.26 10.66
CA ALA A 126 7.69 19.52 11.40
C ALA A 126 7.05 19.33 12.78
N ALA A 127 7.64 18.51 13.63
CA ALA A 127 7.20 18.20 15.01
C ALA A 127 5.84 17.48 15.15
N GLN A 128 5.22 17.04 14.07
CA GLN A 128 4.04 16.17 14.13
C GLN A 128 4.47 14.71 14.04
N ASP A 129 4.69 14.07 15.19
CA ASP A 129 4.76 12.61 15.25
C ASP A 129 3.36 12.05 14.97
N VAL A 130 3.08 11.75 13.70
CA VAL A 130 1.84 11.06 13.33
C VAL A 130 1.99 9.62 13.79
N ALA A 131 1.26 9.26 14.85
CA ALA A 131 1.22 7.89 15.34
C ALA A 131 0.59 6.99 14.27
N LEU A 132 1.35 6.01 13.79
CA LEU A 132 0.84 5.02 12.84
C LEU A 132 0.09 3.92 13.58
N PRO A 133 -1.07 3.46 13.06
CA PRO A 133 -1.80 2.35 13.66
C PRO A 133 -0.95 1.08 13.72
N ARG A 134 -1.11 0.31 14.80
CA ARG A 134 -0.34 -0.93 14.96
C ARG A 134 -0.80 -2.06 14.06
N ASN A 135 -2.03 -2.00 13.57
CA ASN A 135 -2.69 -3.01 12.74
C ASN A 135 -2.72 -2.67 11.24
N GLU A 136 -2.13 -1.54 10.83
CA GLU A 136 -2.05 -1.10 9.44
C GLU A 136 -0.59 -0.84 9.06
N SER A 137 -0.26 -0.96 7.78
CA SER A 137 1.11 -0.66 7.28
C SER A 137 1.53 0.80 7.51
N GLY A 138 0.58 1.72 7.50
CA GLY A 138 0.81 3.17 7.55
C GLY A 138 0.84 3.84 6.17
N ARG A 139 0.64 3.09 5.07
CA ARG A 139 0.62 3.66 3.70
C ARG A 139 -0.46 4.70 3.49
N ARG A 140 -1.65 4.49 4.06
CA ARG A 140 -2.76 5.44 3.97
C ARG A 140 -2.41 6.76 4.66
N GLN A 141 -1.82 6.68 5.85
CA GLN A 141 -1.34 7.82 6.61
C GLN A 141 -0.18 8.52 5.89
N PHE A 142 0.72 7.74 5.28
CA PHE A 142 1.82 8.26 4.47
C PHE A 142 1.31 9.01 3.24
N ALA A 143 0.32 8.47 2.52
CA ALA A 143 -0.30 9.16 1.40
C ALA A 143 -0.98 10.48 1.84
N ALA A 144 -1.73 10.45 2.95
CA ALA A 144 -2.36 11.65 3.51
C ALA A 144 -1.32 12.71 3.92
N TRP A 145 -0.22 12.28 4.54
CA TRP A 145 0.90 13.17 4.91
C TRP A 145 1.57 13.80 3.69
N LEU A 146 1.85 13.02 2.63
CA LEU A 146 2.43 13.54 1.40
C LEU A 146 1.54 14.56 0.67
N THR A 147 0.24 14.43 0.79
CA THR A 147 -0.74 15.29 0.09
C THR A 147 -1.23 16.46 0.94
N GLN A 148 -0.70 16.64 2.15
CA GLN A 148 -1.02 17.82 2.96
C GLN A 148 -0.56 19.10 2.27
N GLU A 149 -1.37 20.15 2.39
CA GLU A 149 -1.07 21.46 1.82
C GLU A 149 0.26 22.03 2.30
N GLN A 150 0.60 21.78 3.57
CA GLN A 150 1.81 22.25 4.22
C GLN A 150 3.03 21.36 3.98
N HIS A 151 2.90 20.27 3.20
CA HIS A 151 4.06 19.39 2.94
C HIS A 151 5.14 20.12 2.16
N PRO A 152 6.39 20.20 2.69
CA PRO A 152 7.39 21.15 2.19
C PRO A 152 7.91 20.84 0.78
N LEU A 153 7.80 19.61 0.33
CA LEU A 153 8.40 19.16 -0.94
C LEU A 153 7.39 18.79 -2.03
N THR A 154 6.22 18.29 -1.69
CA THR A 154 5.31 17.70 -2.69
C THR A 154 4.93 18.70 -3.78
N ALA A 155 4.45 19.88 -3.40
CA ALA A 155 4.09 20.92 -4.37
C ALA A 155 5.30 21.37 -5.21
N ARG A 156 6.46 21.58 -4.58
CA ARG A 156 7.70 21.99 -5.27
C ARG A 156 8.17 20.97 -6.30
N VAL A 157 8.17 19.70 -5.92
CA VAL A 157 8.57 18.60 -6.83
C VAL A 157 7.59 18.48 -7.99
N MET A 158 6.28 18.52 -7.72
CA MET A 158 5.27 18.41 -8.76
C MET A 158 5.30 19.57 -9.75
N VAL A 159 5.38 20.80 -9.27
CA VAL A 159 5.50 21.99 -10.12
C VAL A 159 6.77 21.91 -10.99
N ASN A 160 7.90 21.51 -10.41
CA ASN A 160 9.15 21.39 -11.16
C ASN A 160 9.08 20.31 -12.24
N ARG A 161 8.44 19.18 -11.98
CA ARG A 161 8.25 18.09 -12.97
C ARG A 161 7.29 18.50 -14.09
N ILE A 162 6.19 19.14 -13.76
CA ILE A 162 5.23 19.65 -14.75
C ILE A 162 5.92 20.69 -15.64
N TRP A 163 6.66 21.63 -15.03
CA TRP A 163 7.43 22.64 -15.76
C TRP A 163 8.44 21.97 -16.70
N GLN A 164 9.20 20.99 -16.23
CA GLN A 164 10.15 20.25 -17.06
C GLN A 164 9.47 19.57 -18.25
N GLY A 165 8.27 18.99 -18.05
CA GLY A 165 7.51 18.36 -19.13
C GLY A 165 7.10 19.33 -20.24
N HIS A 166 6.87 20.60 -19.92
CA HIS A 166 6.51 21.63 -20.89
C HIS A 166 7.71 22.38 -21.49
N PHE A 167 8.77 22.58 -20.69
CA PHE A 167 9.88 23.47 -21.05
C PHE A 167 11.26 22.77 -21.12
N VAL A 168 11.27 21.43 -21.14
CA VAL A 168 12.47 20.57 -21.23
C VAL A 168 13.33 20.60 -19.96
N HIS A 169 13.51 21.75 -19.33
CA HIS A 169 14.26 21.89 -18.10
C HIS A 169 13.38 22.34 -16.95
N GLY A 170 13.57 21.77 -15.77
CA GLY A 170 12.88 22.19 -14.56
C GLY A 170 13.28 23.59 -14.10
N LEU A 171 12.45 24.25 -13.31
CA LEU A 171 12.83 25.49 -12.60
C LEU A 171 14.07 25.26 -11.74
N VAL A 172 14.15 24.10 -11.10
CA VAL A 172 15.37 23.54 -10.52
C VAL A 172 15.86 22.45 -11.45
N ARG A 173 17.03 22.61 -12.04
CA ARG A 173 17.56 21.67 -13.04
C ARG A 173 17.93 20.30 -12.45
N SER A 174 18.37 20.26 -11.18
CA SER A 174 18.60 19.01 -10.45
C SER A 174 17.28 18.42 -9.95
N VAL A 175 16.54 17.78 -10.87
CA VAL A 175 15.13 17.36 -10.69
C VAL A 175 14.91 16.44 -9.49
N ASP A 176 15.91 15.64 -9.15
CA ASP A 176 15.87 14.67 -8.04
C ASP A 176 16.59 15.18 -6.78
N ASN A 177 17.09 16.42 -6.80
CA ASN A 177 17.83 16.96 -5.67
C ASN A 177 17.44 18.42 -5.39
N PHE A 178 16.55 18.59 -4.42
CA PHE A 178 16.11 19.89 -3.89
C PHE A 178 16.85 20.27 -2.60
N GLY A 179 17.86 19.51 -2.23
CA GLY A 179 18.65 19.72 -1.04
C GLY A 179 19.82 20.67 -1.25
N ARG A 180 20.68 20.77 -0.24
CA ARG A 180 21.85 21.67 -0.21
C ARG A 180 22.82 21.49 -1.39
N LEU A 181 22.92 20.26 -1.91
CA LEU A 181 23.80 19.93 -3.06
C LEU A 181 23.06 20.04 -4.40
N GLY A 182 21.77 20.40 -4.40
CA GLY A 182 21.01 20.66 -5.61
C GLY A 182 21.33 22.00 -6.23
N GLN A 183 20.95 22.17 -7.49
CA GLN A 183 21.07 23.45 -8.18
C GLN A 183 20.01 24.42 -7.65
N ARG A 184 20.36 25.72 -7.67
CA ARG A 184 19.39 26.76 -7.33
C ARG A 184 18.38 26.95 -8.45
N PRO A 185 17.15 27.43 -8.16
CA PRO A 185 16.17 27.79 -9.17
C PRO A 185 16.76 28.79 -10.17
N THR A 186 16.41 28.67 -11.45
CA THR A 186 16.86 29.55 -12.51
C THR A 186 16.27 30.96 -12.40
N ASN A 187 15.07 31.10 -11.86
CA ASN A 187 14.45 32.38 -11.55
C ASN A 187 14.54 32.61 -10.04
N GLN A 188 15.50 33.40 -9.64
CA GLN A 188 15.58 33.98 -8.29
C GLN A 188 14.94 35.37 -8.32
N PRO A 189 14.14 35.76 -7.30
CA PRO A 189 13.66 37.13 -7.18
C PRO A 189 14.81 38.11 -6.96
#